data_97df184f75af888ab0724f46e2e3e32a
#
_entry.id   97df184f75af888ab0724f46e2e3e32a
#
_cell.length_a   1.000
_cell.length_b   1.000
_cell.length_c   1.000
_cell.angle_alpha   90.00
_cell.angle_beta   90.00
_cell.angle_gamma   90.00
#
_symmetry.space_group_name_H-M   'P 1'
#
loop_
_entity.id
_entity.type
_entity.pdbx_description
1 polymer ?
#
loop_
_entity_poly.entity_id
_entity_poly.type
_entity_poly.pdbx_seq_one_letter_code
_entity_poly.pdbx_strand_id
1 'polypeptide(L)'
;MLFAVLTAMPVMAEEKDTIKVGDDLGEVSVIGFKQERAALSPVSQSSVGNLYIQNNQLDGLRELSGRMANFYMPDYGSRQYSPIYIRGIGSKTSTPSVGVYVDGMPYFDRSVLDMDLFGISKVEILRGPQGTLFGRNSTAGLINIYTHSPLDYQNTMAKIS
;
A
#
# COMPACT_ATOMS: atom_id res chain seq x y z
N MET A 1 5.54 -62.18 -44.86
CA MET A 1 5.16 -61.82 -43.47
C MET A 1 5.96 -60.60 -43.05
N LEU A 2 5.34 -59.44 -43.16
CA LEU A 2 5.99 -58.16 -42.85
C LEU A 2 5.40 -57.67 -41.53
N PHE A 3 6.20 -57.69 -40.45
CA PHE A 3 5.78 -57.17 -39.12
C PHE A 3 6.05 -55.66 -39.09
N ALA A 4 5.00 -54.91 -39.11
CA ALA A 4 5.05 -53.45 -38.83
C ALA A 4 5.13 -53.24 -37.32
N VAL A 5 6.25 -52.74 -36.83
CA VAL A 5 6.42 -52.29 -35.45
C VAL A 5 5.90 -50.86 -35.37
N LEU A 6 4.75 -50.70 -34.75
CA LEU A 6 4.15 -49.39 -34.44
C LEU A 6 4.78 -48.86 -33.14
N THR A 7 5.75 -47.97 -33.26
CA THR A 7 6.33 -47.26 -32.10
C THR A 7 5.37 -46.19 -31.65
N ALA A 8 4.73 -46.41 -30.50
CA ALA A 8 3.96 -45.38 -29.82
C ALA A 8 4.91 -44.33 -29.27
N MET A 9 4.83 -43.09 -29.77
CA MET A 9 5.46 -41.93 -29.15
C MET A 9 4.68 -41.54 -27.88
N PRO A 10 5.37 -41.32 -26.76
CA PRO A 10 4.70 -40.74 -25.60
C PRO A 10 4.32 -39.29 -25.94
N VAL A 11 3.04 -39.00 -25.92
CA VAL A 11 2.52 -37.64 -25.91
C VAL A 11 2.93 -37.05 -24.56
N MET A 12 3.93 -36.16 -24.58
CA MET A 12 4.21 -35.29 -23.44
C MET A 12 2.98 -34.42 -23.24
N ALA A 13 2.23 -34.68 -22.18
CA ALA A 13 1.20 -33.77 -21.73
C ALA A 13 1.90 -32.44 -21.36
N GLU A 14 1.65 -31.43 -22.14
CA GLU A 14 1.99 -30.05 -21.85
C GLU A 14 1.32 -29.70 -20.53
N GLU A 15 2.14 -29.60 -19.48
CA GLU A 15 1.70 -29.15 -18.16
C GLU A 15 1.19 -27.74 -18.33
N LYS A 16 -0.12 -27.62 -18.36
CA LYS A 16 -0.83 -26.37 -18.47
C LYS A 16 -0.42 -25.52 -17.28
N ASP A 17 0.45 -24.53 -17.50
CA ASP A 17 0.77 -23.50 -16.54
C ASP A 17 -0.53 -22.89 -16.06
N THR A 18 -1.04 -23.47 -14.99
CA THR A 18 -2.15 -22.88 -14.25
C THR A 18 -1.58 -21.61 -13.63
N ILE A 19 -1.83 -20.49 -14.27
CA ILE A 19 -1.59 -19.18 -13.65
C ILE A 19 -2.34 -19.20 -12.33
N LYS A 20 -1.60 -19.40 -11.24
CA LYS A 20 -2.13 -19.28 -9.90
C LYS A 20 -2.43 -17.82 -9.64
N VAL A 21 -3.61 -17.37 -10.06
CA VAL A 21 -4.16 -16.03 -9.82
C VAL A 21 -4.49 -15.83 -8.32
N GLY A 22 -3.87 -16.55 -7.45
CA GLY A 22 -4.15 -16.49 -6.02
C GLY A 22 -2.97 -16.25 -5.09
N ASP A 23 -1.75 -16.21 -5.63
CA ASP A 23 -0.55 -16.29 -4.75
C ASP A 23 0.15 -14.95 -4.51
N ASP A 24 -0.36 -13.86 -5.05
CA ASP A 24 0.30 -12.54 -4.96
C ASP A 24 -0.48 -11.49 -4.17
N LEU A 25 -1.53 -11.91 -3.50
CA LEU A 25 -2.09 -11.15 -2.39
C LEU A 25 -1.30 -11.54 -1.14
N GLY A 26 -0.06 -11.05 -1.05
CA GLY A 26 0.75 -11.23 0.14
C GLY A 26 -0.09 -10.94 1.37
N GLU A 27 -0.05 -11.83 2.37
CA GLU A 27 -0.79 -11.66 3.61
C GLU A 27 -0.58 -10.23 4.10
N VAL A 28 -1.64 -9.42 4.09
CA VAL A 28 -1.58 -8.04 4.57
C VAL A 28 -1.47 -8.11 6.07
N SER A 29 -0.23 -8.18 6.55
CA SER A 29 0.03 -8.03 7.97
C SER A 29 0.00 -6.54 8.32
N VAL A 30 -0.87 -6.18 9.24
CA VAL A 30 -0.87 -4.84 9.80
C VAL A 30 0.25 -4.77 10.82
N ILE A 31 1.22 -3.95 10.55
CA ILE A 31 2.25 -3.62 11.53
C ILE A 31 1.68 -2.48 12.39
N GLY A 32 0.69 -2.81 13.21
CA GLY A 32 0.42 -2.04 14.40
C GLY A 32 1.37 -2.48 15.51
N PHE A 33 1.16 -2.05 16.73
CA PHE A 33 1.91 -2.49 17.92
C PHE A 33 1.84 -4.01 18.14
N LYS A 34 0.93 -4.70 17.46
CA LYS A 34 0.84 -6.15 17.26
C LYS A 34 0.73 -6.42 15.77
N GLN A 35 1.58 -7.30 15.27
CA GLN A 35 1.40 -7.90 13.95
C GLN A 35 0.15 -8.80 14.02
N GLU A 36 -0.97 -8.26 13.62
CA GLU A 36 -2.23 -9.02 13.52
C GLU A 36 -2.57 -9.19 12.04
N ARG A 37 -3.16 -10.33 11.71
CA ARG A 37 -3.73 -10.53 10.38
C ARG A 37 -4.81 -9.49 10.15
N ALA A 38 -4.80 -8.85 8.98
CA ALA A 38 -5.77 -7.80 8.63
C ALA A 38 -7.23 -8.24 8.86
N ALA A 39 -7.52 -9.52 8.61
CA ALA A 39 -8.84 -10.11 8.81
C ALA A 39 -9.28 -10.21 10.28
N LEU A 40 -8.35 -10.21 11.22
CA LEU A 40 -8.62 -10.33 12.67
C LEU A 40 -8.55 -8.98 13.38
N SER A 41 -8.07 -7.94 12.70
CA SER A 41 -7.97 -6.61 13.28
C SER A 41 -9.36 -5.97 13.40
N PRO A 42 -9.76 -5.47 14.59
CA PRO A 42 -11.00 -4.74 14.77
C PRO A 42 -10.98 -3.35 14.09
N VAL A 43 -9.82 -2.91 13.62
CA VAL A 43 -9.64 -1.61 12.98
C VAL A 43 -9.94 -1.72 11.50
N SER A 44 -10.82 -0.87 11.01
CA SER A 44 -11.08 -0.76 9.57
C SER A 44 -9.85 -0.22 8.86
N GLN A 45 -9.29 -1.00 7.95
CA GLN A 45 -8.06 -0.67 7.26
C GLN A 45 -8.13 -0.96 5.76
N SER A 46 -7.26 -0.33 5.00
CA SER A 46 -6.97 -0.66 3.61
C SER A 46 -5.48 -0.57 3.38
N SER A 47 -4.95 -1.46 2.58
CA SER A 47 -3.54 -1.44 2.19
C SER A 47 -3.39 -1.48 0.68
N VAL A 48 -2.32 -0.87 0.21
CA VAL A 48 -1.91 -0.85 -1.19
C VAL A 48 -0.44 -1.20 -1.26
N GLY A 49 -0.12 -2.27 -1.95
CA GLY A 49 1.26 -2.73 -2.14
C GLY A 49 1.93 -2.09 -3.35
N ASN A 50 3.24 -2.30 -3.45
CA ASN A 50 4.09 -1.76 -4.51
C ASN A 50 3.57 -2.09 -5.93
N LEU A 51 3.17 -3.34 -6.19
CA LEU A 51 2.65 -3.74 -7.51
C LEU A 51 1.44 -2.91 -7.94
N TYR A 52 0.53 -2.62 -7.02
CA TYR A 52 -0.62 -1.78 -7.32
C TYR A 52 -0.19 -0.33 -7.61
N ILE A 53 0.76 0.19 -6.85
CA ILE A 53 1.30 1.55 -7.03
C ILE A 53 1.93 1.66 -8.43
N GLN A 54 2.77 0.71 -8.80
CA GLN A 54 3.46 0.69 -10.09
C GLN A 54 2.49 0.50 -11.26
N ASN A 55 1.58 -0.49 -11.18
CA ASN A 55 0.64 -0.79 -12.25
C ASN A 55 -0.34 0.35 -12.54
N ASN A 56 -0.66 1.15 -11.53
CA ASN A 56 -1.53 2.32 -11.66
C ASN A 56 -0.76 3.64 -11.81
N GLN A 57 0.57 3.59 -11.90
CA GLN A 57 1.45 4.77 -12.04
C GLN A 57 1.15 5.85 -11.01
N LEU A 58 1.01 5.43 -9.74
CA LEU A 58 0.71 6.35 -8.65
C LEU A 58 2.01 7.04 -8.21
N ASP A 59 2.11 8.33 -8.44
CA ASP A 59 3.29 9.11 -8.13
C ASP A 59 3.26 9.68 -6.72
N GLY A 60 2.08 9.99 -6.20
CA GLY A 60 1.93 10.62 -4.89
C GLY A 60 0.81 10.07 -4.05
N LEU A 61 0.86 10.38 -2.75
CA LEU A 61 -0.16 9.99 -1.78
C LEU A 61 -1.55 10.54 -2.16
N ARG A 62 -1.61 11.69 -2.83
CA ARG A 62 -2.83 12.31 -3.31
C ARG A 62 -3.60 11.44 -4.31
N GLU A 63 -2.88 10.70 -5.15
CA GLU A 63 -3.48 9.86 -6.19
C GLU A 63 -4.20 8.63 -5.62
N LEU A 64 -3.93 8.28 -4.37
CA LEU A 64 -4.71 7.30 -3.64
C LEU A 64 -6.11 7.82 -3.29
N SER A 65 -6.33 9.15 -3.38
CA SER A 65 -7.65 9.76 -3.21
C SER A 65 -8.62 9.25 -4.28
N GLY A 66 -9.79 8.77 -3.85
CA GLY A 66 -10.76 8.14 -4.75
C GLY A 66 -10.47 6.67 -5.10
N ARG A 67 -9.27 6.16 -4.84
CA ARG A 67 -8.92 4.74 -5.03
C ARG A 67 -9.01 3.95 -3.73
N MET A 68 -8.80 4.61 -2.61
CA MET A 68 -8.96 4.03 -1.28
C MET A 68 -10.25 4.51 -0.63
N ALA A 69 -11.01 3.57 -0.07
CA ALA A 69 -12.29 3.88 0.56
C ALA A 69 -12.14 4.87 1.71
N ASN A 70 -13.00 5.90 1.74
CA ASN A 70 -13.05 6.91 2.80
C ASN A 70 -11.74 7.70 3.01
N PHE A 71 -10.88 7.74 2.02
CA PHE A 71 -9.68 8.56 1.97
C PHE A 71 -9.85 9.66 0.91
N TYR A 72 -9.59 10.90 1.30
CA TYR A 72 -9.70 12.04 0.40
C TYR A 72 -8.62 13.07 0.70
N MET A 73 -7.89 13.47 -0.31
CA MET A 73 -6.84 14.48 -0.26
C MET A 73 -7.04 15.45 -1.42
N PRO A 74 -7.75 16.58 -1.19
CA PRO A 74 -8.03 17.57 -2.23
C PRO A 74 -6.75 18.28 -2.69
N ASP A 75 -6.72 18.66 -3.96
CA ASP A 75 -5.72 19.55 -4.48
C ASP A 75 -6.18 21.00 -4.35
N TYR A 76 -5.45 21.79 -3.59
CA TYR A 76 -5.65 23.24 -3.47
C TYR A 76 -4.60 24.06 -4.23
N GLY A 77 -3.88 23.42 -5.17
CA GLY A 77 -2.84 24.07 -5.95
C GLY A 77 -1.51 24.26 -5.22
N SER A 78 -1.39 23.74 -4.00
CA SER A 78 -0.15 23.77 -3.22
C SER A 78 0.03 22.48 -2.42
N ARG A 79 1.22 21.89 -2.51
CA ARG A 79 1.59 20.71 -1.70
C ARG A 79 1.50 20.98 -0.20
N GLN A 80 1.80 22.20 0.23
CA GLN A 80 1.83 22.57 1.64
C GLN A 80 0.46 22.67 2.29
N TYR A 81 -0.60 22.83 1.50
CA TYR A 81 -1.95 23.07 2.02
C TYR A 81 -2.96 21.97 1.69
N SER A 82 -2.49 20.80 1.31
CA SER A 82 -3.37 19.65 1.02
C SER A 82 -3.76 18.92 2.31
N PRO A 83 -4.95 19.17 2.86
CA PRO A 83 -5.40 18.46 4.06
C PRO A 83 -5.79 17.04 3.71
N ILE A 84 -5.57 16.14 4.67
CA ILE A 84 -5.99 14.75 4.56
C ILE A 84 -7.31 14.57 5.31
N TYR A 85 -8.26 13.89 4.68
CA TYR A 85 -9.54 13.52 5.26
C TYR A 85 -9.70 12.00 5.27
N ILE A 86 -10.05 11.45 6.42
CA ILE A 86 -10.46 10.06 6.58
C ILE A 86 -11.87 10.05 7.14
N ARG A 87 -12.81 9.39 6.46
CA ARG A 87 -14.24 9.38 6.81
C ARG A 87 -14.84 10.80 6.94
N GLY A 88 -14.35 11.74 6.14
CA GLY A 88 -14.77 13.14 6.19
C GLY A 88 -14.16 13.96 7.35
N ILE A 89 -13.41 13.32 8.26
CA ILE A 89 -12.73 14.01 9.35
C ILE A 89 -11.33 14.41 8.89
N GLY A 90 -11.06 15.69 8.89
CA GLY A 90 -9.79 16.28 8.52
C GLY A 90 -9.63 17.66 9.12
N SER A 91 -8.47 18.26 8.97
CA SER A 91 -8.20 19.60 9.49
C SER A 91 -7.50 20.46 8.46
N LYS A 92 -7.99 21.66 8.24
CA LYS A 92 -7.32 22.69 7.44
C LYS A 92 -6.33 23.53 8.27
N THR A 93 -6.37 23.40 9.60
CA THR A 93 -5.46 24.10 10.53
C THR A 93 -4.07 23.45 10.55
N SER A 94 -3.13 24.09 11.22
CA SER A 94 -1.74 23.61 11.36
C SER A 94 -1.63 22.23 12.04
N THR A 95 -2.62 21.83 12.82
CA THR A 95 -2.64 20.53 13.48
C THR A 95 -3.44 19.53 12.64
N PRO A 96 -2.79 18.54 12.00
CA PRO A 96 -3.50 17.52 11.25
C PRO A 96 -4.30 16.59 12.17
N SER A 97 -5.45 16.12 11.68
CA SER A 97 -6.28 15.12 12.38
C SER A 97 -5.93 13.70 12.01
N VAL A 98 -5.14 13.53 10.95
CA VAL A 98 -4.63 12.26 10.44
C VAL A 98 -3.13 12.22 10.64
N GLY A 99 -2.65 11.17 11.29
CA GLY A 99 -1.23 10.91 11.46
C GLY A 99 -0.63 10.30 10.21
N VAL A 100 0.57 10.72 9.83
CA VAL A 100 1.35 10.09 8.77
C VAL A 100 2.65 9.58 9.38
N TYR A 101 2.94 8.33 9.13
CA TYR A 101 4.13 7.64 9.61
C TYR A 101 4.87 7.01 8.44
N VAL A 102 6.17 7.16 8.41
CA VAL A 102 7.05 6.48 7.46
C VAL A 102 7.99 5.59 8.24
N ASP A 103 7.95 4.31 8.01
CA ASP A 103 8.74 3.30 8.73
C ASP A 103 8.67 3.45 10.26
N GLY A 104 7.47 3.78 10.77
CA GLY A 104 7.22 4.00 12.19
C GLY A 104 7.61 5.39 12.72
N MET A 105 8.21 6.25 11.90
CA MET A 105 8.57 7.62 12.29
C MET A 105 7.40 8.57 11.97
N PRO A 106 6.92 9.36 12.97
CA PRO A 106 5.82 10.28 12.75
C PRO A 106 6.25 11.54 11.99
N TYR A 107 5.46 11.90 11.00
CA TYR A 107 5.58 13.16 10.26
C TYR A 107 4.47 14.12 10.70
N PHE A 108 4.87 15.25 11.29
CA PHE A 108 3.93 16.23 11.85
C PHE A 108 3.75 17.46 10.97
N ASP A 109 4.66 17.69 10.04
CA ASP A 109 4.60 18.84 9.16
C ASP A 109 3.76 18.52 7.92
N ARG A 110 2.89 19.45 7.57
CA ARG A 110 2.02 19.32 6.39
C ARG A 110 2.76 19.35 5.07
N SER A 111 3.87 20.05 5.01
CA SER A 111 4.67 20.15 3.79
C SER A 111 5.19 18.80 3.30
N VAL A 112 5.26 17.83 4.21
CA VAL A 112 5.75 16.47 3.94
C VAL A 112 4.61 15.48 3.63
N LEU A 113 3.35 15.88 3.82
CA LEU A 113 2.23 14.93 3.67
C LEU A 113 1.96 14.53 2.22
N ASP A 114 2.34 15.35 1.25
CA ASP A 114 2.25 15.00 -0.18
C ASP A 114 3.58 14.41 -0.66
N MET A 115 3.88 13.22 -0.17
CA MET A 115 5.11 12.50 -0.50
C MET A 115 4.96 11.72 -1.80
N ASP A 116 6.07 11.58 -2.50
CA ASP A 116 6.17 10.70 -3.66
C ASP A 116 6.19 9.23 -3.20
N LEU A 117 5.46 8.37 -3.90
CA LEU A 117 5.36 6.93 -3.58
C LEU A 117 6.47 6.10 -4.24
N PHE A 118 7.56 6.74 -4.66
CA PHE A 118 8.70 6.05 -5.26
C PHE A 118 9.48 5.26 -4.19
N GLY A 119 9.81 4.00 -4.50
CA GLY A 119 10.56 3.15 -3.58
C GLY A 119 9.77 2.67 -2.35
N ILE A 120 8.45 2.80 -2.36
CA ILE A 120 7.58 2.38 -1.28
C ILE A 120 7.13 0.94 -1.50
N SER A 121 7.23 0.14 -0.45
CA SER A 121 6.78 -1.24 -0.43
C SER A 121 5.26 -1.32 -0.27
N LYS A 122 4.70 -0.54 0.66
CA LYS A 122 3.29 -0.61 1.04
C LYS A 122 2.81 0.69 1.68
N VAL A 123 1.55 1.05 1.42
CA VAL A 123 0.83 2.11 2.13
C VAL A 123 -0.38 1.49 2.82
N GLU A 124 -0.55 1.78 4.10
CA GLU A 124 -1.71 1.36 4.89
C GLU A 124 -2.46 2.57 5.41
N ILE A 125 -3.79 2.53 5.30
CA ILE A 125 -4.67 3.54 5.88
C ILE A 125 -5.54 2.88 6.94
N LEU A 126 -5.33 3.26 8.19
CA LEU A 126 -6.15 2.85 9.33
C LEU A 126 -7.20 3.92 9.59
N ARG A 127 -8.47 3.53 9.62
CA ARG A 127 -9.60 4.45 9.75
C ARG A 127 -10.19 4.38 11.14
N GLY A 128 -10.25 5.51 11.78
CA GLY A 128 -10.74 5.67 13.15
C GLY A 128 -9.65 6.08 14.12
N PRO A 129 -10.02 6.47 15.34
CA PRO A 129 -9.08 7.01 16.30
C PRO A 129 -8.03 5.97 16.73
N GLN A 130 -6.76 6.34 16.63
CA GLN A 130 -5.60 5.53 17.01
C GLN A 130 -4.75 6.21 18.09
N GLY A 131 -5.32 7.16 18.83
CA GLY A 131 -4.60 8.00 19.77
C GLY A 131 -3.90 7.25 20.90
N THR A 132 -4.39 6.07 21.30
CA THR A 132 -3.80 5.26 22.37
C THR A 132 -2.43 4.68 21.99
N LEU A 133 -2.23 4.37 20.71
CA LEU A 133 -0.98 3.76 20.22
C LEU A 133 -0.05 4.79 19.58
N PHE A 134 -0.63 5.72 18.82
CA PHE A 134 0.12 6.66 17.98
C PHE A 134 0.10 8.11 18.50
N GLY A 135 -0.60 8.36 19.61
CA GLY A 135 -0.62 9.65 20.26
C GLY A 135 -1.36 10.74 19.48
N ARG A 136 -0.73 11.94 19.39
CA ARG A 136 -1.36 13.11 18.76
C ARG A 136 -1.56 12.92 17.24
N ASN A 137 -2.48 13.68 16.66
CA ASN A 137 -2.77 13.74 15.22
C ASN A 137 -3.34 12.45 14.63
N SER A 138 -3.86 11.55 15.45
CA SER A 138 -4.45 10.28 15.01
C SER A 138 -5.93 10.13 15.37
N THR A 139 -6.65 11.27 15.42
CA THR A 139 -8.06 11.31 15.80
C THR A 139 -8.98 10.76 14.70
N ALA A 140 -8.68 11.07 13.44
CA ALA A 140 -9.45 10.61 12.29
C ALA A 140 -8.96 9.27 11.75
N GLY A 141 -7.67 9.00 11.91
CA GLY A 141 -7.00 7.80 11.44
C GLY A 141 -5.51 8.00 11.28
N LEU A 142 -4.89 7.04 10.62
CA LEU A 142 -3.45 6.96 10.46
C LEU A 142 -3.11 6.47 9.05
N ILE A 143 -2.04 6.99 8.50
CA ILE A 143 -1.43 6.51 7.27
C ILE A 143 -0.02 6.01 7.60
N ASN A 144 0.21 4.72 7.39
CA ASN A 144 1.53 4.11 7.51
C ASN A 144 2.10 3.87 6.11
N ILE A 145 3.28 4.35 5.89
CA ILE A 145 4.05 4.19 4.66
C ILE A 145 5.27 3.35 5.01
N TYR A 146 5.47 2.27 4.29
CA TYR A 146 6.60 1.38 4.47
C TYR A 146 7.49 1.42 3.24
N THR A 147 8.76 1.69 3.45
CA THR A 147 9.76 1.62 2.38
C THR A 147 10.26 0.20 2.19
N HIS A 148 10.96 -0.07 1.10
CA HIS A 148 11.62 -1.35 0.92
C HIS A 148 12.78 -1.50 1.91
N SER A 149 12.84 -2.64 2.59
CA SER A 149 13.97 -2.96 3.44
C SER A 149 15.24 -3.11 2.58
N PRO A 150 16.33 -2.40 2.89
CA PRO A 150 17.58 -2.53 2.14
C PRO A 150 18.22 -3.93 2.29
N LEU A 151 17.77 -4.74 3.25
CA LEU A 151 18.23 -6.10 3.44
C LEU A 151 17.57 -7.07 2.45
N ASP A 152 16.31 -6.80 2.09
CA ASP A 152 15.50 -7.68 1.24
C ASP A 152 15.48 -7.22 -0.21
N TYR A 153 15.77 -5.94 -0.45
CA TYR A 153 15.66 -5.32 -1.77
C TYR A 153 16.99 -4.66 -2.19
N GLN A 154 17.72 -5.33 -3.08
CA GLN A 154 19.01 -4.86 -3.61
C GLN A 154 18.90 -4.57 -5.12
N ASN A 155 18.01 -3.67 -5.50
CA ASN A 155 17.81 -3.26 -6.90
C ASN A 155 18.01 -1.75 -7.06
N THR A 156 18.36 -1.34 -8.29
CA THR A 156 18.40 0.06 -8.67
C THR A 156 17.14 0.39 -9.43
N MET A 157 16.37 1.36 -8.94
CA MET A 157 15.20 1.88 -9.64
C MET A 157 15.48 3.31 -10.12
N ALA A 158 15.14 3.59 -11.37
CA ALA A 158 15.16 4.93 -11.93
C ALA A 158 13.81 5.21 -12.59
N LYS A 159 13.19 6.34 -12.27
CA LYS A 159 11.97 6.82 -12.90
C LYS A 159 12.25 8.16 -13.56
N ILE A 160 11.91 8.28 -14.84
CA ILE A 160 11.96 9.52 -15.61
C ILE A 160 10.51 9.88 -15.92
N SER A 161 10.05 11.01 -15.43
CA SER A 161 8.69 11.53 -15.68
C SER A 161 8.78 12.89 -16.36
#